data_daf4238494613fd3043a4d6450ddb25d
#
_entry.id   daf4238494613fd3043a4d6450ddb25d
#
_cell.length_a   1.000
_cell.length_b   1.000
_cell.length_c   1.000
_cell.angle_alpha   90.00
_cell.angle_beta   90.00
_cell.angle_gamma   90.00
#
_symmetry.space_group_name_H-M   'P 1'
#
loop_
_entity.id
_entity.type
_entity.pdbx_description
1 polymer ?
#
loop_
_entity_poly.entity_id
_entity_poly.type
_entity_poly.pdbx_seq_one_letter_code
_entity_poly.pdbx_strand_id
1 'polypeptide(L)'
;MTNLTELQNLVDRFHANIDFYKDARNAYNEHSCRIEYIDPLLKLLGWDVANEKGLAPQYREVIAENYSTRTDRPDYTITLRGVPKFFVEAKKPAVDITRDADPAIQTRKYGWNAKHRLAVLTNFEYLAIYDTCHIAHEDDGCAVARYRLYHYTEYVEKIDEIVGLIARDTVYSGDFDAYLDANFPATGGQTQQVDTLFLSQINEWRVALSNELYAQGGRYASLEVLNDVVQEFINQIVFLRICEDKNLPLYHKLKDTITDADQLQPKLEELFRSADRRYNSGMFSGEDIIFDLSCEVIKA
;
A
#
# COMPACT_ATOMS: atom_id res chain seq x y z
N MET A 1 18.76 -13.65 19.78
CA MET A 1 19.71 -14.38 18.92
C MET A 1 18.99 -15.55 18.29
N THR A 2 19.07 -15.68 16.97
CA THR A 2 18.45 -16.79 16.24
C THR A 2 19.08 -18.13 16.66
N ASN A 3 18.23 -19.14 16.89
CA ASN A 3 18.71 -20.46 17.29
C ASN A 3 19.27 -21.19 16.07
N LEU A 4 20.59 -21.15 15.88
CA LEU A 4 21.29 -21.76 14.72
C LEU A 4 21.04 -23.26 14.61
N THR A 5 20.93 -23.99 15.74
CA THR A 5 20.65 -25.43 15.73
C THR A 5 19.27 -25.74 15.18
N GLU A 6 18.26 -24.95 15.58
CA GLU A 6 16.90 -25.11 15.05
C GLU A 6 16.82 -24.73 13.57
N LEU A 7 17.54 -23.69 13.15
CA LEU A 7 17.62 -23.31 11.74
C LEU A 7 18.27 -24.43 10.91
N GLN A 8 19.40 -25.01 11.38
CA GLN A 8 20.04 -26.14 10.70
C GLN A 8 19.08 -27.34 10.58
N ASN A 9 18.37 -27.68 11.66
CA ASN A 9 17.40 -28.78 11.63
C ASN A 9 16.27 -28.53 10.62
N LEU A 10 15.82 -27.27 10.49
CA LEU A 10 14.79 -26.87 9.53
C LEU A 10 15.30 -27.05 8.08
N VAL A 11 16.54 -26.60 7.83
CA VAL A 11 17.23 -26.74 6.55
C VAL A 11 17.43 -28.22 6.18
N ASP A 12 17.94 -29.03 7.11
CA ASP A 12 18.19 -30.46 6.89
C ASP A 12 16.88 -31.21 6.58
N ARG A 13 15.81 -30.91 7.30
CA ARG A 13 14.48 -31.49 7.05
C ARG A 13 13.96 -31.12 5.66
N PHE A 14 14.14 -29.88 5.22
CA PHE A 14 13.74 -29.45 3.88
C PHE A 14 14.57 -30.17 2.82
N HIS A 15 15.89 -30.22 3.02
CA HIS A 15 16.82 -30.89 2.12
C HIS A 15 16.48 -32.38 1.90
N ALA A 16 16.14 -33.08 2.98
CA ALA A 16 15.78 -34.49 2.91
C ALA A 16 14.51 -34.79 2.08
N ASN A 17 13.64 -33.77 1.88
CA ASN A 17 12.34 -33.93 1.23
C ASN A 17 12.17 -33.06 -0.03
N ILE A 18 13.20 -32.35 -0.47
CA ILE A 18 13.10 -31.35 -1.53
C ILE A 18 12.55 -31.91 -2.85
N ASP A 19 12.96 -33.13 -3.24
CA ASP A 19 12.48 -33.75 -4.46
C ASP A 19 10.98 -34.00 -4.44
N PHE A 20 10.44 -34.40 -3.26
CA PHE A 20 9.01 -34.56 -3.07
C PHE A 20 8.27 -33.20 -3.15
N TYR A 21 8.81 -32.16 -2.53
CA TYR A 21 8.17 -30.86 -2.50
C TYR A 21 8.18 -30.16 -3.87
N LYS A 22 9.20 -30.43 -4.68
CA LYS A 22 9.32 -29.85 -6.04
C LYS A 22 8.51 -30.57 -7.09
N ASP A 23 8.08 -31.79 -6.84
CA ASP A 23 7.23 -32.51 -7.80
C ASP A 23 5.82 -31.95 -7.80
N ALA A 24 5.49 -31.19 -8.85
CA ALA A 24 4.18 -30.55 -9.01
C ALA A 24 2.98 -31.52 -9.02
N ARG A 25 3.24 -32.84 -9.22
CA ARG A 25 2.21 -33.89 -9.16
C ARG A 25 1.82 -34.26 -7.74
N ASN A 26 2.66 -33.93 -6.77
CA ASN A 26 2.39 -34.18 -5.36
C ASN A 26 1.38 -33.17 -4.79
N ALA A 27 0.68 -33.60 -3.75
CA ALA A 27 -0.32 -32.76 -3.08
C ALA A 27 0.30 -31.68 -2.16
N TYR A 28 1.64 -31.53 -2.15
CA TYR A 28 2.31 -30.53 -1.34
C TYR A 28 1.97 -29.12 -1.86
N ASN A 29 1.34 -28.35 -1.02
CA ASN A 29 0.78 -27.04 -1.38
C ASN A 29 1.45 -25.90 -0.61
N GLU A 30 1.08 -24.69 -0.94
CA GLU A 30 1.57 -23.47 -0.31
C GLU A 30 1.27 -23.42 1.18
N HIS A 31 0.07 -23.82 1.60
CA HIS A 31 -0.32 -23.86 3.00
C HIS A 31 0.57 -24.80 3.82
N SER A 32 0.87 -25.99 3.30
CA SER A 32 1.81 -26.92 3.94
C SER A 32 3.21 -26.30 4.07
N CYS A 33 3.70 -25.65 3.01
CA CYS A 33 5.00 -24.98 3.01
C CYS A 33 5.04 -23.84 4.05
N ARG A 34 3.96 -23.08 4.18
CA ARG A 34 3.85 -22.04 5.20
C ARG A 34 3.99 -22.61 6.61
N ILE A 35 3.18 -23.59 6.96
CA ILE A 35 3.15 -24.15 8.32
C ILE A 35 4.45 -24.88 8.66
N GLU A 36 5.00 -25.64 7.70
CA GLU A 36 6.14 -26.51 7.98
C GLU A 36 7.49 -25.80 7.94
N TYR A 37 7.60 -24.70 7.16
CA TYR A 37 8.88 -24.07 6.87
C TYR A 37 8.88 -22.56 7.03
N ILE A 38 7.90 -21.82 6.48
CA ILE A 38 7.92 -20.37 6.47
C ILE A 38 7.57 -19.81 7.86
N ASP A 39 6.52 -20.33 8.51
CA ASP A 39 6.17 -19.96 9.88
C ASP A 39 7.30 -20.24 10.88
N PRO A 40 7.94 -21.44 10.86
CA PRO A 40 9.12 -21.70 11.67
C PRO A 40 10.29 -20.75 11.38
N LEU A 41 10.56 -20.42 10.11
CA LEU A 41 11.61 -19.47 9.76
C LEU A 41 11.30 -18.08 10.33
N LEU A 42 10.08 -17.58 10.18
CA LEU A 42 9.66 -16.30 10.75
C LEU A 42 9.76 -16.32 12.29
N LYS A 43 9.40 -17.43 12.95
CA LYS A 43 9.58 -17.59 14.41
C LYS A 43 11.06 -17.56 14.80
N LEU A 44 11.95 -18.19 14.04
CA LEU A 44 13.41 -18.13 14.25
C LEU A 44 13.97 -16.72 14.07
N LEU A 45 13.34 -15.91 13.23
CA LEU A 45 13.63 -14.48 13.08
C LEU A 45 13.00 -13.62 14.20
N GLY A 46 12.34 -14.24 15.20
CA GLY A 46 11.80 -13.60 16.39
C GLY A 46 10.34 -13.17 16.28
N TRP A 47 9.67 -13.39 15.17
CA TRP A 47 8.28 -12.96 14.96
C TRP A 47 7.26 -13.86 15.65
N ASP A 48 6.26 -13.25 16.28
CA ASP A 48 5.14 -13.96 16.92
C ASP A 48 4.05 -14.29 15.86
N VAL A 49 4.30 -15.33 15.07
CA VAL A 49 3.43 -15.74 13.97
C VAL A 49 2.05 -16.21 14.47
N ALA A 50 2.01 -16.94 15.58
CA ALA A 50 0.79 -17.54 16.12
C ALA A 50 0.06 -16.65 17.14
N ASN A 51 0.57 -15.43 17.38
CA ASN A 51 0.09 -14.55 18.44
C ASN A 51 0.12 -15.20 19.84
N GLU A 52 1.21 -15.91 20.15
CA GLU A 52 1.40 -16.59 21.44
C GLU A 52 1.44 -15.60 22.62
N LYS A 53 1.82 -14.32 22.33
CA LYS A 53 1.79 -13.21 23.30
C LYS A 53 0.37 -12.71 23.61
N GLY A 54 -0.66 -13.17 22.88
CA GLY A 54 -2.05 -12.76 23.09
C GLY A 54 -2.31 -11.27 22.81
N LEU A 55 -1.60 -10.68 21.85
CA LEU A 55 -1.80 -9.28 21.46
C LEU A 55 -3.19 -9.10 20.84
N ALA A 56 -3.80 -7.93 21.08
CA ALA A 56 -5.05 -7.57 20.44
C ALA A 56 -4.89 -7.59 18.89
N PRO A 57 -5.96 -7.90 18.12
CA PRO A 57 -5.87 -8.12 16.67
C PRO A 57 -5.14 -7.03 15.90
N GLN A 58 -5.33 -5.75 16.28
CA GLN A 58 -4.68 -4.61 15.66
C GLN A 58 -3.19 -4.45 16.00
N TYR A 59 -2.69 -5.18 16.99
CA TYR A 59 -1.29 -5.10 17.44
C TYR A 59 -0.50 -6.38 17.18
N ARG A 60 -1.08 -7.37 16.50
CA ARG A 60 -0.37 -8.59 16.13
C ARG A 60 0.88 -8.25 15.35
N GLU A 61 1.98 -8.95 15.64
CA GLU A 61 3.25 -8.75 14.94
C GLU A 61 3.21 -9.31 13.52
N VAL A 62 2.45 -10.41 13.32
CA VAL A 62 2.24 -11.05 12.03
C VAL A 62 0.75 -11.21 11.79
N ILE A 63 0.27 -10.67 10.67
CA ILE A 63 -1.10 -10.87 10.20
C ILE A 63 -1.00 -11.81 9.01
N ALA A 64 -1.38 -13.07 9.23
CA ALA A 64 -1.45 -14.07 8.19
C ALA A 64 -2.84 -14.07 7.56
N GLU A 65 -2.92 -13.97 6.22
CA GLU A 65 -4.20 -14.09 5.52
C GLU A 65 -4.65 -15.55 5.49
N ASN A 66 -5.90 -15.76 5.89
CA ASN A 66 -6.56 -17.05 5.70
C ASN A 66 -7.10 -17.12 4.27
N TYR A 67 -7.06 -18.30 3.66
CA TYR A 67 -7.48 -18.63 2.28
C TYR A 67 -8.94 -18.31 1.92
N SER A 68 -9.51 -17.22 2.41
CA SER A 68 -10.88 -16.83 2.08
C SER A 68 -10.93 -15.68 1.09
N THR A 69 -11.07 -16.01 -0.19
CA THR A 69 -11.82 -15.24 -1.22
C THR A 69 -11.28 -13.89 -1.72
N ARG A 70 -10.10 -13.39 -1.32
CA ARG A 70 -9.53 -12.15 -1.90
C ARG A 70 -8.11 -12.38 -2.40
N THR A 71 -7.95 -12.35 -3.72
CA THR A 71 -6.69 -12.54 -4.46
C THR A 71 -5.71 -11.36 -4.38
N ASP A 72 -6.04 -10.30 -3.63
CA ASP A 72 -5.30 -9.03 -3.67
C ASP A 72 -4.59 -8.70 -2.35
N ARG A 73 -4.21 -9.70 -1.55
CA ARG A 73 -3.48 -9.48 -0.29
C ARG A 73 -2.28 -10.39 -0.17
N PRO A 74 -1.17 -9.91 0.43
CA PRO A 74 0.00 -10.74 0.70
C PRO A 74 -0.31 -11.81 1.76
N ASP A 75 0.42 -12.93 1.71
CA ASP A 75 0.25 -14.03 2.67
C ASP A 75 0.52 -13.63 4.11
N TYR A 76 1.52 -12.76 4.31
CA TYR A 76 1.82 -12.19 5.64
C TYR A 76 2.07 -10.69 5.55
N THR A 77 1.47 -9.98 6.49
CA THR A 77 1.82 -8.59 6.80
C THR A 77 2.60 -8.56 8.10
N ILE A 78 3.84 -8.10 8.04
CA ILE A 78 4.69 -7.93 9.21
C ILE A 78 4.48 -6.53 9.76
N THR A 79 4.18 -6.42 11.06
CA THR A 79 3.83 -5.15 11.70
C THR A 79 4.69 -4.84 12.92
N LEU A 80 4.87 -3.57 13.19
CA LEU A 80 5.41 -3.05 14.43
C LEU A 80 4.33 -2.22 15.12
N ARG A 81 3.82 -2.72 16.26
CA ARG A 81 2.76 -2.04 17.04
C ARG A 81 1.54 -1.65 16.20
N GLY A 82 1.13 -2.55 15.30
CA GLY A 82 0.00 -2.34 14.40
C GLY A 82 0.31 -1.54 13.12
N VAL A 83 1.54 -1.06 12.97
CA VAL A 83 1.98 -0.37 11.75
C VAL A 83 2.66 -1.37 10.82
N PRO A 84 2.15 -1.61 9.60
CA PRO A 84 2.79 -2.48 8.62
C PRO A 84 4.20 -1.99 8.26
N LYS A 85 5.16 -2.92 8.20
CA LYS A 85 6.56 -2.64 7.86
C LYS A 85 6.96 -3.22 6.52
N PHE A 86 6.62 -4.47 6.27
CA PHE A 86 6.83 -5.15 4.99
C PHE A 86 5.90 -6.34 4.84
N PHE A 87 5.81 -6.86 3.62
CA PHE A 87 5.03 -8.04 3.27
C PHE A 87 5.92 -9.24 3.01
N VAL A 88 5.36 -10.43 3.26
CA VAL A 88 5.94 -11.70 2.83
C VAL A 88 4.91 -12.43 1.97
N GLU A 89 5.30 -12.75 0.75
CA GLU A 89 4.56 -13.59 -0.17
C GLU A 89 5.16 -14.98 -0.15
N ALA A 90 4.34 -15.99 0.01
CA ALA A 90 4.72 -17.38 0.06
C ALA A 90 4.37 -18.09 -1.24
N LYS A 91 5.17 -19.05 -1.63
CA LYS A 91 4.85 -19.99 -2.72
C LYS A 91 5.23 -21.41 -2.30
N LYS A 92 4.61 -22.41 -2.92
CA LYS A 92 5.07 -23.80 -2.76
C LYS A 92 6.41 -24.01 -3.45
N PRO A 93 7.27 -24.96 -2.99
CA PRO A 93 8.59 -25.19 -3.58
C PRO A 93 8.58 -25.65 -5.05
N ALA A 94 7.45 -26.17 -5.54
CA ALA A 94 7.29 -26.50 -6.97
C ALA A 94 7.22 -25.25 -7.88
N VAL A 95 7.05 -24.05 -7.34
CA VAL A 95 7.12 -22.79 -8.08
C VAL A 95 8.56 -22.29 -8.05
N ASP A 96 9.19 -22.22 -9.21
CA ASP A 96 10.57 -21.72 -9.34
C ASP A 96 10.57 -20.18 -9.33
N ILE A 97 10.64 -19.57 -8.16
CA ILE A 97 10.64 -18.12 -7.99
C ILE A 97 11.89 -17.43 -8.55
N THR A 98 12.88 -18.20 -9.03
CA THR A 98 14.07 -17.65 -9.69
C THR A 98 13.90 -17.49 -11.18
N ARG A 99 12.86 -18.09 -11.76
CA ARG A 99 12.55 -18.07 -13.20
C ARG A 99 11.16 -17.57 -13.51
N ASP A 100 10.18 -17.88 -12.65
CA ASP A 100 8.81 -17.42 -12.78
C ASP A 100 8.72 -15.95 -12.34
N ALA A 101 8.25 -15.09 -13.24
CA ALA A 101 8.17 -13.66 -13.00
C ALA A 101 6.91 -13.26 -12.20
N ASP A 102 5.81 -14.00 -12.34
CA ASP A 102 4.52 -13.63 -11.75
C ASP A 102 4.58 -13.45 -10.23
N PRO A 103 5.19 -14.37 -9.44
CA PRO A 103 5.33 -14.17 -8.00
C PRO A 103 6.13 -12.92 -7.62
N ALA A 104 7.19 -12.61 -8.38
CA ALA A 104 8.02 -11.43 -8.14
C ALA A 104 7.26 -10.13 -8.43
N ILE A 105 6.53 -10.09 -9.56
CA ILE A 105 5.68 -8.96 -9.95
C ILE A 105 4.58 -8.75 -8.91
N GLN A 106 3.91 -9.82 -8.47
CA GLN A 106 2.87 -9.79 -7.44
C GLN A 106 3.42 -9.20 -6.13
N THR A 107 4.55 -9.72 -5.64
CA THR A 107 5.21 -9.26 -4.41
C THR A 107 5.56 -7.78 -4.48
N ARG A 108 6.13 -7.34 -5.60
CA ARG A 108 6.49 -5.93 -5.82
C ARG A 108 5.26 -5.03 -5.92
N LYS A 109 4.19 -5.47 -6.60
CA LYS A 109 2.92 -4.73 -6.66
C LYS A 109 2.33 -4.51 -5.27
N TYR A 110 2.34 -5.52 -4.40
CA TYR A 110 1.87 -5.37 -3.02
C TYR A 110 2.70 -4.34 -2.24
N GLY A 111 4.03 -4.45 -2.28
CA GLY A 111 4.91 -3.51 -1.59
C GLY A 111 4.74 -2.08 -2.09
N TRP A 112 4.71 -1.87 -3.39
CA TRP A 112 4.49 -0.57 -4.02
C TRP A 112 3.14 0.05 -3.61
N ASN A 113 2.05 -0.69 -3.73
CA ASN A 113 0.71 -0.20 -3.42
C ASN A 113 0.55 0.19 -1.94
N ALA A 114 1.24 -0.52 -1.05
CA ALA A 114 1.25 -0.22 0.38
C ALA A 114 2.33 0.80 0.80
N LYS A 115 3.11 1.30 -0.16
CA LYS A 115 4.21 2.25 0.08
C LYS A 115 5.32 1.67 0.98
N HIS A 116 5.50 0.36 0.96
CA HIS A 116 6.66 -0.29 1.55
C HIS A 116 7.85 -0.18 0.61
N ARG A 117 9.05 -0.08 1.18
CA ARG A 117 10.29 -0.02 0.40
C ARG A 117 10.91 -1.37 0.15
N LEU A 118 10.43 -2.38 0.86
CA LEU A 118 10.92 -3.75 0.80
C LEU A 118 9.75 -4.72 0.90
N ALA A 119 9.82 -5.84 0.16
CA ALA A 119 8.95 -6.99 0.30
C ALA A 119 9.74 -8.29 0.14
N VAL A 120 9.24 -9.36 0.73
CA VAL A 120 9.87 -10.68 0.73
C VAL A 120 9.02 -11.65 -0.09
N LEU A 121 9.66 -12.44 -0.94
CA LEU A 121 9.07 -13.57 -1.63
C LEU A 121 9.84 -14.83 -1.23
N THR A 122 9.15 -15.88 -0.79
CA THR A 122 9.81 -17.13 -0.41
C THR A 122 8.97 -18.35 -0.73
N ASN A 123 9.64 -19.42 -1.13
CA ASN A 123 9.10 -20.77 -1.21
C ASN A 123 9.90 -21.72 -0.30
N PHE A 124 10.63 -21.16 0.66
CA PHE A 124 11.64 -21.75 1.53
C PHE A 124 12.90 -22.22 0.80
N GLU A 125 12.81 -22.81 -0.40
CA GLU A 125 14.01 -23.12 -1.20
C GLU A 125 14.83 -21.85 -1.46
N TYR A 126 14.13 -20.76 -1.75
CA TYR A 126 14.70 -19.42 -1.89
C TYR A 126 13.97 -18.42 -1.03
N LEU A 127 14.72 -17.47 -0.51
CA LEU A 127 14.23 -16.25 0.12
C LEU A 127 14.75 -15.06 -0.70
N ALA A 128 13.85 -14.39 -1.39
CA ALA A 128 14.15 -13.24 -2.21
C ALA A 128 13.63 -11.96 -1.54
N ILE A 129 14.47 -10.92 -1.51
CA ILE A 129 14.11 -9.60 -1.00
C ILE A 129 14.07 -8.66 -2.19
N TYR A 130 12.94 -7.97 -2.36
CA TYR A 130 12.70 -7.05 -3.45
C TYR A 130 12.66 -5.61 -2.97
N ASP A 131 13.30 -4.74 -3.76
CA ASP A 131 13.07 -3.30 -3.71
C ASP A 131 11.68 -3.01 -4.29
N THR A 132 10.83 -2.38 -3.50
CA THR A 132 9.46 -2.01 -3.89
C THR A 132 9.27 -0.50 -4.02
N CYS A 133 10.37 0.25 -4.13
CA CYS A 133 10.34 1.71 -4.38
C CYS A 133 9.94 2.06 -5.82
N HIS A 134 9.90 1.08 -6.71
CA HIS A 134 9.58 1.25 -8.11
C HIS A 134 8.37 0.40 -8.52
N ILE A 135 7.53 0.97 -9.39
CA ILE A 135 6.37 0.26 -9.90
C ILE A 135 6.79 -1.04 -10.62
N ALA A 136 6.06 -2.11 -10.41
CA ALA A 136 6.27 -3.37 -11.12
C ALA A 136 5.49 -3.36 -12.44
N HIS A 137 6.17 -3.63 -13.55
CA HIS A 137 5.58 -3.78 -14.87
C HIS A 137 5.31 -5.25 -15.19
N GLU A 138 4.35 -5.52 -16.06
CA GLU A 138 3.97 -6.88 -16.43
C GLU A 138 5.05 -7.63 -17.23
N ASP A 139 5.94 -6.87 -17.88
CA ASP A 139 7.08 -7.40 -18.64
C ASP A 139 8.35 -7.60 -17.80
N ASP A 140 8.31 -7.28 -16.50
CA ASP A 140 9.47 -7.42 -15.63
C ASP A 140 9.79 -8.90 -15.39
N GLY A 141 11.06 -9.27 -15.55
CA GLY A 141 11.54 -10.59 -15.15
C GLY A 141 11.68 -10.71 -13.62
N CYS A 142 11.76 -11.95 -13.12
CA CYS A 142 11.89 -12.26 -11.69
C CYS A 142 13.12 -11.62 -10.99
N ALA A 143 14.16 -11.23 -11.75
CA ALA A 143 15.36 -10.60 -11.20
C ALA A 143 15.27 -9.06 -11.12
N VAL A 144 14.24 -8.44 -11.72
CA VAL A 144 14.06 -6.99 -11.68
C VAL A 144 13.77 -6.53 -10.25
N ALA A 145 14.52 -5.54 -9.77
CA ALA A 145 14.45 -5.01 -8.41
C ALA A 145 14.66 -6.05 -7.28
N ARG A 146 15.21 -7.23 -7.61
CA ARG A 146 15.60 -8.20 -6.60
C ARG A 146 16.89 -7.75 -5.93
N TYR A 147 16.78 -7.35 -4.66
CA TYR A 147 17.88 -6.84 -3.88
C TYR A 147 18.78 -7.95 -3.33
N ARG A 148 18.18 -9.05 -2.81
CA ARG A 148 18.88 -10.22 -2.29
C ARG A 148 18.16 -11.50 -2.71
N LEU A 149 18.92 -12.55 -2.82
CA LEU A 149 18.41 -13.92 -3.03
C LEU A 149 19.29 -14.88 -2.23
N TYR A 150 18.67 -15.62 -1.32
CA TYR A 150 19.33 -16.64 -0.52
C TYR A 150 18.73 -18.00 -0.87
N HIS A 151 19.58 -18.99 -1.13
CA HIS A 151 19.16 -20.38 -1.22
C HIS A 151 19.15 -21.01 0.18
N TYR A 152 18.23 -21.95 0.45
CA TYR A 152 18.10 -22.53 1.81
C TYR A 152 19.41 -23.11 2.38
N THR A 153 20.30 -23.61 1.53
CA THR A 153 21.62 -24.11 1.95
C THR A 153 22.56 -23.04 2.51
N GLU A 154 22.26 -21.77 2.22
CA GLU A 154 23.02 -20.62 2.67
C GLU A 154 22.44 -19.97 3.92
N TYR A 155 21.23 -20.40 4.36
CA TYR A 155 20.51 -19.72 5.45
C TYR A 155 21.32 -19.65 6.75
N VAL A 156 22.01 -20.73 7.11
CA VAL A 156 22.82 -20.79 8.35
C VAL A 156 24.04 -19.88 8.24
N GLU A 157 24.72 -19.88 7.08
CA GLU A 157 25.91 -19.04 6.84
C GLU A 157 25.53 -17.55 6.75
N LYS A 158 24.39 -17.26 6.12
CA LYS A 158 23.92 -15.88 5.84
C LYS A 158 22.90 -15.36 6.84
N ILE A 159 22.75 -16.05 7.97
CA ILE A 159 21.69 -15.69 8.93
C ILE A 159 21.82 -14.26 9.45
N ASP A 160 23.05 -13.78 9.68
CA ASP A 160 23.27 -12.43 10.19
C ASP A 160 22.83 -11.36 9.16
N GLU A 161 23.02 -11.63 7.87
CA GLU A 161 22.51 -10.76 6.79
C GLU A 161 20.97 -10.76 6.78
N ILE A 162 20.37 -11.96 6.88
CA ILE A 162 18.90 -12.10 6.88
C ILE A 162 18.29 -11.43 8.12
N VAL A 163 18.89 -11.63 9.30
CA VAL A 163 18.49 -10.99 10.56
C VAL A 163 18.58 -9.48 10.46
N GLY A 164 19.69 -8.97 9.92
CA GLY A 164 19.89 -7.52 9.73
C GLY A 164 18.88 -6.86 8.80
N LEU A 165 18.19 -7.66 7.96
CA LEU A 165 17.20 -7.15 7.01
C LEU A 165 15.76 -7.28 7.49
N ILE A 166 15.36 -8.44 8.07
CA ILE A 166 13.94 -8.75 8.27
C ILE A 166 13.61 -9.35 9.64
N ALA A 167 14.57 -9.45 10.56
CA ALA A 167 14.27 -9.96 11.89
C ALA A 167 13.48 -8.96 12.74
N ARG A 168 12.73 -9.51 13.70
CA ARG A 168 11.92 -8.74 14.63
C ARG A 168 12.73 -7.68 15.37
N ASP A 169 13.85 -8.09 15.97
CA ASP A 169 14.64 -7.18 16.79
C ASP A 169 15.22 -6.03 15.97
N THR A 170 15.61 -6.27 14.71
CA THR A 170 16.07 -5.24 13.76
C THR A 170 14.97 -4.22 13.45
N VAL A 171 13.71 -4.67 13.32
CA VAL A 171 12.57 -3.77 13.11
C VAL A 171 12.22 -3.01 14.39
N TYR A 172 12.30 -3.66 15.55
CA TYR A 172 11.97 -3.05 16.85
C TYR A 172 13.02 -2.05 17.34
N SER A 173 14.30 -2.24 17.01
CA SER A 173 15.39 -1.31 17.34
C SER A 173 15.35 -0.03 16.49
N GLY A 174 14.71 -0.08 15.32
CA GLY A 174 14.74 1.00 14.32
C GLY A 174 15.87 0.84 13.29
N ASP A 175 16.72 -0.18 13.43
CA ASP A 175 17.82 -0.43 12.48
C ASP A 175 17.30 -0.77 11.09
N PHE A 176 16.12 -1.43 11.01
CA PHE A 176 15.41 -1.66 9.75
C PHE A 176 15.09 -0.35 9.01
N ASP A 177 14.48 0.61 9.69
CA ASP A 177 14.11 1.89 9.07
C ASP A 177 15.36 2.67 8.65
N ALA A 178 16.42 2.69 9.50
CA ALA A 178 17.70 3.31 9.17
C ALA A 178 18.38 2.63 7.97
N TYR A 179 18.31 1.29 7.89
CA TYR A 179 18.84 0.54 6.75
C TYR A 179 18.09 0.88 5.46
N LEU A 180 16.74 0.95 5.53
CA LEU A 180 15.93 1.34 4.38
C LEU A 180 16.24 2.77 3.91
N ASP A 181 16.44 3.71 4.84
CA ASP A 181 16.79 5.09 4.51
C ASP A 181 18.12 5.20 3.78
N ALA A 182 19.08 4.35 4.15
CA ALA A 182 20.41 4.34 3.55
C ALA A 182 20.48 3.63 2.18
N ASN A 183 19.70 2.55 1.99
CA ASN A 183 19.85 1.64 0.85
C ASN A 183 18.68 1.69 -0.15
N PHE A 184 17.51 2.12 0.30
CA PHE A 184 16.29 2.27 -0.50
C PHE A 184 15.80 3.71 -0.35
N PRO A 185 16.54 4.70 -0.84
CA PRO A 185 16.09 6.07 -0.78
C PRO A 185 14.71 6.12 -1.42
N ALA A 186 13.78 6.80 -0.77
CA ALA A 186 12.42 6.97 -1.25
C ALA A 186 12.44 7.67 -2.61
N THR A 187 12.76 6.90 -3.66
CA THR A 187 12.66 7.32 -5.06
C THR A 187 11.20 7.34 -5.51
N GLY A 188 10.32 6.85 -4.65
CA GLY A 188 8.91 7.21 -4.66
C GLY A 188 8.66 8.68 -4.36
N GLY A 189 9.66 9.53 -4.56
CA GLY A 189 9.54 10.98 -4.48
C GLY A 189 8.41 11.56 -5.32
N GLN A 190 7.97 10.86 -6.35
CA GLN A 190 6.78 11.27 -7.09
C GLN A 190 5.48 10.93 -6.35
N THR A 191 5.34 9.75 -5.72
CA THR A 191 4.07 9.40 -5.05
C THR A 191 3.96 10.04 -3.68
N GLN A 192 5.03 10.13 -2.90
CA GLN A 192 5.05 10.87 -1.64
C GLN A 192 4.96 12.39 -1.90
N GLN A 193 5.63 12.90 -2.94
CA GLN A 193 5.49 14.29 -3.38
C GLN A 193 4.09 14.57 -3.92
N VAL A 194 3.47 13.65 -4.68
CA VAL A 194 2.10 13.81 -5.19
C VAL A 194 1.10 13.81 -4.05
N ASP A 195 1.18 12.89 -3.08
CA ASP A 195 0.29 12.90 -1.92
C ASP A 195 0.52 14.15 -1.05
N THR A 196 1.77 14.54 -0.82
CA THR A 196 2.09 15.75 -0.04
C THR A 196 1.68 17.02 -0.78
N LEU A 197 1.92 17.10 -2.10
CA LEU A 197 1.47 18.19 -2.94
C LEU A 197 -0.06 18.25 -3.00
N PHE A 198 -0.72 17.12 -3.16
CA PHE A 198 -2.18 17.06 -3.18
C PHE A 198 -2.81 17.50 -1.85
N LEU A 199 -2.27 17.04 -0.71
CA LEU A 199 -2.70 17.51 0.60
C LEU A 199 -2.42 19.00 0.83
N SER A 200 -1.26 19.49 0.34
CA SER A 200 -0.93 20.91 0.38
C SER A 200 -1.94 21.74 -0.43
N GLN A 201 -2.25 21.30 -1.66
CA GLN A 201 -3.24 21.96 -2.51
C GLN A 201 -4.63 21.98 -1.89
N ILE A 202 -5.08 20.84 -1.33
CA ILE A 202 -6.38 20.81 -0.61
C ILE A 202 -6.38 21.77 0.57
N ASN A 203 -5.29 21.90 1.32
CA ASN A 203 -5.19 22.85 2.42
C ASN A 203 -5.16 24.29 1.92
N GLU A 204 -4.49 24.59 0.82
CA GLU A 204 -4.49 25.90 0.17
C GLU A 204 -5.91 26.27 -0.28
N TRP A 205 -6.63 25.34 -0.90
CA TRP A 205 -8.03 25.54 -1.28
C TRP A 205 -8.93 25.80 -0.05
N ARG A 206 -8.77 25.01 1.01
CA ARG A 206 -9.51 25.25 2.27
C ARG A 206 -9.28 26.65 2.80
N VAL A 207 -8.04 27.09 2.85
CA VAL A 207 -7.70 28.42 3.37
C VAL A 207 -8.29 29.50 2.47
N ALA A 208 -8.16 29.39 1.14
CA ALA A 208 -8.69 30.37 0.21
C ALA A 208 -10.21 30.47 0.29
N LEU A 209 -10.91 29.34 0.20
CA LEU A 209 -12.37 29.27 0.30
C LEU A 209 -12.88 29.80 1.66
N SER A 210 -12.26 29.34 2.75
CA SER A 210 -12.66 29.74 4.10
C SER A 210 -12.47 31.25 4.34
N ASN A 211 -11.36 31.80 3.88
CA ASN A 211 -11.10 33.24 4.05
C ASN A 211 -12.13 34.12 3.31
N GLU A 212 -12.46 33.71 2.08
CA GLU A 212 -13.43 34.45 1.28
C GLU A 212 -14.84 34.40 1.86
N LEU A 213 -15.29 33.21 2.25
CA LEU A 213 -16.61 33.05 2.88
C LEU A 213 -16.68 33.69 4.26
N TYR A 214 -15.64 33.54 5.09
CA TYR A 214 -15.61 34.17 6.43
C TYR A 214 -15.66 35.68 6.37
N ALA A 215 -15.03 36.31 5.39
CA ALA A 215 -15.06 37.76 5.19
C ALA A 215 -16.46 38.27 4.89
N GLN A 216 -17.38 37.47 4.38
CA GLN A 216 -18.77 37.85 4.13
C GLN A 216 -19.61 37.86 5.40
N GLY A 217 -19.17 37.19 6.48
CA GLY A 217 -19.91 37.11 7.74
C GLY A 217 -21.21 36.29 7.63
N GLY A 218 -22.24 36.71 8.35
CA GLY A 218 -23.53 36.01 8.32
C GLY A 218 -23.42 34.55 8.79
N ARG A 219 -23.90 33.61 7.99
CA ARG A 219 -23.85 32.17 8.30
C ARG A 219 -22.42 31.65 8.41
N TYR A 220 -21.47 32.24 7.68
CA TYR A 220 -20.06 31.84 7.67
C TYR A 220 -19.26 32.34 8.86
N ALA A 221 -19.85 33.09 9.78
CA ALA A 221 -19.24 33.43 11.06
C ALA A 221 -19.16 32.25 12.02
N SER A 222 -19.96 31.18 11.79
CA SER A 222 -19.85 29.91 12.50
C SER A 222 -18.76 29.04 11.86
N LEU A 223 -17.72 28.69 12.65
CA LEU A 223 -16.64 27.83 12.17
C LEU A 223 -17.12 26.44 11.79
N GLU A 224 -18.16 25.91 12.44
CA GLU A 224 -18.76 24.64 12.12
C GLU A 224 -19.39 24.67 10.70
N VAL A 225 -20.28 25.62 10.45
CA VAL A 225 -20.93 25.83 9.16
C VAL A 225 -19.87 26.07 8.06
N LEU A 226 -18.88 26.92 8.34
CA LEU A 226 -17.82 27.24 7.40
C LEU A 226 -17.02 25.98 6.99
N ASN A 227 -16.62 25.18 7.96
CA ASN A 227 -15.86 23.96 7.68
C ASN A 227 -16.68 22.94 6.88
N ASP A 228 -17.96 22.78 7.21
CA ASP A 228 -18.83 21.82 6.53
C ASP A 228 -19.04 22.19 5.06
N VAL A 229 -19.40 23.45 4.76
CA VAL A 229 -19.64 23.88 3.38
C VAL A 229 -18.38 23.89 2.52
N VAL A 230 -17.23 24.27 3.10
CA VAL A 230 -15.93 24.23 2.40
C VAL A 230 -15.52 22.80 2.12
N GLN A 231 -15.67 21.90 3.09
CA GLN A 231 -15.33 20.49 2.88
C GLN A 231 -16.25 19.84 1.85
N GLU A 232 -17.54 20.14 1.88
CA GLU A 232 -18.50 19.63 0.91
C GLU A 232 -18.14 20.09 -0.51
N PHE A 233 -17.87 21.37 -0.71
CA PHE A 233 -17.47 21.91 -2.01
C PHE A 233 -16.20 21.25 -2.55
N ILE A 234 -15.17 21.12 -1.72
CA ILE A 234 -13.93 20.42 -2.13
C ILE A 234 -14.23 18.98 -2.52
N ASN A 235 -15.06 18.26 -1.76
CA ASN A 235 -15.42 16.88 -2.08
C ASN A 235 -16.16 16.78 -3.41
N GLN A 236 -17.04 17.71 -3.73
CA GLN A 236 -17.76 17.79 -4.99
C GLN A 236 -16.80 17.98 -6.19
N ILE A 237 -15.86 18.92 -6.07
CA ILE A 237 -14.85 19.16 -7.12
C ILE A 237 -13.94 17.95 -7.31
N VAL A 238 -13.43 17.36 -6.22
CA VAL A 238 -12.57 16.15 -6.27
C VAL A 238 -13.31 14.97 -6.90
N PHE A 239 -14.59 14.78 -6.57
CA PHE A 239 -15.42 13.74 -7.18
C PHE A 239 -15.55 13.92 -8.69
N LEU A 240 -15.85 15.13 -9.16
CA LEU A 240 -15.95 15.43 -10.59
C LEU A 240 -14.60 15.21 -11.30
N ARG A 241 -13.51 15.57 -10.65
CA ARG A 241 -12.16 15.32 -11.17
C ARG A 241 -11.85 13.83 -11.31
N ILE A 242 -12.24 13.02 -10.32
CA ILE A 242 -12.14 11.54 -10.41
C ILE A 242 -12.98 11.01 -11.56
N CYS A 243 -14.19 11.55 -11.79
CA CYS A 243 -15.01 11.17 -12.94
C CYS A 243 -14.30 11.44 -14.27
N GLU A 244 -13.57 12.56 -14.38
CA GLU A 244 -12.77 12.88 -15.57
C GLU A 244 -11.63 11.89 -15.76
N ASP A 245 -10.84 11.63 -14.72
CA ASP A 245 -9.67 10.75 -14.79
C ASP A 245 -10.05 9.28 -15.09
N LYS A 246 -11.25 8.86 -14.68
CA LYS A 246 -11.77 7.51 -14.90
C LYS A 246 -12.66 7.35 -16.12
N ASN A 247 -12.80 8.38 -16.95
CA ASN A 247 -13.71 8.42 -18.11
C ASN A 247 -15.16 8.03 -17.75
N LEU A 248 -15.60 8.43 -16.54
CA LEU A 248 -16.98 8.19 -16.09
C LEU A 248 -17.93 9.22 -16.73
N PRO A 249 -19.25 9.01 -16.66
CA PRO A 249 -20.20 10.01 -17.09
C PRO A 249 -19.87 11.41 -16.54
N LEU A 250 -20.00 12.46 -17.36
CA LEU A 250 -19.54 13.84 -17.14
C LEU A 250 -18.04 14.07 -17.43
N TYR A 251 -17.40 13.15 -18.15
CA TYR A 251 -16.03 13.32 -18.65
C TYR A 251 -15.84 14.67 -19.40
N HIS A 252 -14.71 15.32 -19.14
CA HIS A 252 -14.34 16.67 -19.66
C HIS A 252 -15.27 17.83 -19.27
N LYS A 253 -16.35 17.62 -18.53
CA LYS A 253 -17.31 18.67 -18.21
C LYS A 253 -16.75 19.72 -17.24
N LEU A 254 -16.00 19.30 -16.21
CA LEU A 254 -15.37 20.23 -15.27
C LEU A 254 -14.32 21.09 -15.99
N LYS A 255 -13.47 20.48 -16.83
CA LYS A 255 -12.47 21.20 -17.61
C LYS A 255 -13.10 22.22 -18.56
N ASP A 256 -14.15 21.83 -19.29
CA ASP A 256 -14.89 22.72 -20.19
C ASP A 256 -15.52 23.90 -19.40
N THR A 257 -16.04 23.63 -18.20
CA THR A 257 -16.66 24.65 -17.34
C THR A 257 -15.65 25.70 -16.89
N ILE A 258 -14.45 25.28 -16.48
CA ILE A 258 -13.39 26.19 -15.98
C ILE A 258 -12.83 27.08 -17.11
N THR A 259 -12.89 26.61 -18.35
CA THR A 259 -12.33 27.36 -19.49
C THR A 259 -13.13 28.61 -19.83
N ASP A 260 -14.44 28.64 -19.50
CA ASP A 260 -15.32 29.77 -19.78
C ASP A 260 -15.49 30.70 -18.55
N ALA A 261 -14.65 31.73 -18.51
CA ALA A 261 -14.54 32.61 -17.34
C ALA A 261 -15.84 33.42 -17.02
N ASP A 262 -16.59 33.79 -18.05
CA ASP A 262 -17.75 34.67 -17.90
C ASP A 262 -19.02 33.91 -17.44
N GLN A 263 -19.03 32.60 -17.58
CA GLN A 263 -20.16 31.73 -17.25
C GLN A 263 -19.78 30.63 -16.23
N LEU A 264 -18.69 30.81 -15.47
CA LEU A 264 -18.15 29.78 -14.61
C LEU A 264 -19.16 29.29 -13.56
N GLN A 265 -19.70 30.21 -12.76
CA GLN A 265 -20.63 29.87 -11.66
C GLN A 265 -21.93 29.22 -12.18
N PRO A 266 -22.65 29.77 -13.18
CA PRO A 266 -23.83 29.11 -13.73
C PRO A 266 -23.56 27.75 -14.33
N LYS A 267 -22.43 27.58 -15.03
CA LYS A 267 -22.07 26.28 -15.62
C LYS A 267 -21.64 25.26 -14.56
N LEU A 268 -20.97 25.69 -13.50
CA LEU A 268 -20.61 24.82 -12.39
C LEU A 268 -21.85 24.34 -11.65
N GLU A 269 -22.80 25.23 -11.39
CA GLU A 269 -24.10 24.88 -10.80
C GLU A 269 -24.86 23.85 -11.68
N GLU A 270 -24.92 24.07 -12.99
CA GLU A 270 -25.54 23.12 -13.92
C GLU A 270 -24.83 21.75 -13.90
N LEU A 271 -23.49 21.76 -13.81
CA LEU A 271 -22.68 20.55 -13.69
C LEU A 271 -22.99 19.80 -12.38
N PHE A 272 -23.09 20.50 -11.26
CA PHE A 272 -23.45 19.92 -9.97
C PHE A 272 -24.87 19.30 -10.02
N ARG A 273 -25.85 20.02 -10.56
CA ARG A 273 -27.22 19.47 -10.77
C ARG A 273 -27.23 18.25 -11.69
N SER A 274 -26.37 18.23 -12.70
CA SER A 274 -26.24 17.08 -13.59
C SER A 274 -25.58 15.89 -12.90
N ALA A 275 -24.60 16.13 -12.03
CA ALA A 275 -23.97 15.11 -11.22
C ALA A 275 -24.96 14.53 -10.19
N ASP A 276 -25.73 15.37 -9.52
CA ASP A 276 -26.76 14.92 -8.57
C ASP A 276 -27.78 13.99 -9.23
N ARG A 277 -28.34 14.41 -10.37
CA ARG A 277 -29.27 13.56 -11.16
C ARG A 277 -28.66 12.25 -11.62
N ARG A 278 -27.36 12.27 -11.95
CA ARG A 278 -26.68 11.09 -12.52
C ARG A 278 -26.29 10.09 -11.45
N TYR A 279 -25.74 10.55 -10.35
CA TYR A 279 -25.12 9.72 -9.32
C TYR A 279 -26.01 9.49 -8.11
N ASN A 280 -27.03 10.36 -7.90
CA ASN A 280 -27.99 10.28 -6.79
C ASN A 280 -27.31 9.96 -5.44
N SER A 281 -26.14 10.60 -5.19
CA SER A 281 -25.28 10.29 -4.05
C SER A 281 -25.60 11.12 -2.83
N GLY A 282 -26.45 12.14 -2.96
CA GLY A 282 -26.66 13.18 -1.93
C GLY A 282 -25.49 14.15 -1.76
N MET A 283 -24.38 13.92 -2.44
CA MET A 283 -23.18 14.78 -2.35
C MET A 283 -23.40 16.17 -2.96
N PHE A 284 -24.29 16.29 -3.95
CA PHE A 284 -24.57 17.53 -4.67
C PHE A 284 -25.91 18.16 -4.28
N SER A 285 -26.59 17.62 -3.27
CA SER A 285 -27.90 18.09 -2.80
C SER A 285 -27.84 19.04 -1.58
N GLY A 286 -26.62 19.30 -1.09
CA GLY A 286 -26.35 20.17 0.04
C GLY A 286 -26.46 21.69 -0.28
N GLU A 287 -26.05 22.51 0.65
CA GLU A 287 -26.02 23.97 0.48
C GLU A 287 -24.96 24.37 -0.55
N ASP A 288 -25.41 25.03 -1.62
CA ASP A 288 -24.56 25.50 -2.70
C ASP A 288 -23.87 26.83 -2.31
N ILE A 289 -22.55 26.87 -2.38
CA ILE A 289 -21.74 28.08 -2.11
C ILE A 289 -21.13 28.68 -3.39
N ILE A 290 -21.45 28.14 -4.56
CA ILE A 290 -20.83 28.53 -5.85
C ILE A 290 -20.96 30.05 -6.07
N PHE A 291 -22.12 30.62 -5.79
CA PHE A 291 -22.39 32.07 -5.99
C PHE A 291 -21.86 32.95 -4.88
N ASP A 292 -21.46 32.36 -3.75
CA ASP A 292 -20.83 33.08 -2.64
C ASP A 292 -19.30 33.17 -2.82
N LEU A 293 -18.75 32.46 -3.80
CA LEU A 293 -17.33 32.44 -4.12
C LEU A 293 -17.04 33.27 -5.37
N SER A 294 -15.90 33.95 -5.39
CA SER A 294 -15.42 34.61 -6.61
C SER A 294 -14.95 33.62 -7.65
N CYS A 295 -15.02 33.98 -8.94
CA CYS A 295 -14.50 33.21 -10.01
C CYS A 295 -12.97 32.95 -9.89
N GLU A 296 -12.25 33.86 -9.23
CA GLU A 296 -10.81 33.73 -9.01
C GLU A 296 -10.48 32.56 -8.06
N VAL A 297 -11.22 32.48 -6.93
CA VAL A 297 -11.01 31.42 -5.94
C VAL A 297 -11.49 30.06 -6.45
N ILE A 298 -12.56 30.02 -7.26
CA ILE A 298 -13.03 28.76 -7.86
C ILE A 298 -12.00 28.21 -8.88
N LYS A 299 -11.24 29.09 -9.56
CA LYS A 299 -10.23 28.69 -10.57
C LYS A 299 -8.87 28.32 -10.00
N ALA A 300 -8.54 28.81 -8.80
CA ALA A 300 -7.26 28.59 -8.15
C ALA A 300 -7.09 27.13 -7.71
#